data_482c300b5a9d42b8e527f7547e52f88f
#
_entry.id   482c300b5a9d42b8e527f7547e52f88f
#
_cell.length_a   1.000
_cell.length_b   1.000
_cell.length_c   1.000
_cell.angle_alpha   90.00
_cell.angle_beta   90.00
_cell.angle_gamma   90.00
#
_symmetry.space_group_name_H-M   'P 1'
#
loop_
_entity.id
_entity.type
_entity.pdbx_description
1 polymer ?
#
loop_
_entity_poly.entity_id
_entity_poly.type
_entity_poly.pdbx_seq_one_letter_code
_entity_poly.pdbx_strand_id
1 'polypeptide(L)'
;DDRQSRLTLDEQKTLLALWCMGRSPLMVGGDLPTSNSDAIALLQNPALREVLAGSTNNRETVRERIFGKWWDESTYRGEFIVWSADAADWADGTRSAHHGGHYAALFWTGSDTYEIGRNIQLQSIVGLDARNDDWTLADLYADAPGEPADVRLEGVGADRVITGTIPPHGVLWVALDRR
;
A
#
# COMPACT_ATOMS: atom_id res chain seq x y z
N ASP A 1 27.31 -12.47 -15.31
CA ASP A 1 26.95 -11.06 -15.15
C ASP A 1 25.85 -10.96 -14.08
N ASP A 2 26.14 -10.29 -12.98
CA ASP A 2 25.20 -10.04 -11.89
C ASP A 2 24.02 -9.22 -12.44
N ARG A 3 22.86 -9.85 -12.49
CA ARG A 3 21.66 -9.21 -13.03
C ARG A 3 20.93 -8.49 -11.89
N GLN A 4 21.07 -7.19 -11.87
CA GLN A 4 20.24 -6.33 -11.00
C GLN A 4 18.80 -6.26 -11.53
N SER A 5 17.84 -6.00 -10.61
CA SER A 5 16.47 -5.72 -11.02
C SER A 5 16.41 -4.54 -12.00
N ARG A 6 15.56 -4.65 -13.02
CA ARG A 6 15.26 -3.52 -13.92
C ARG A 6 14.14 -2.62 -13.40
N LEU A 7 13.47 -3.07 -12.33
CA LEU A 7 12.43 -2.28 -11.68
C LEU A 7 13.08 -1.15 -10.88
N THR A 8 12.48 0.02 -10.93
CA THR A 8 12.80 1.13 -10.03
C THR A 8 12.52 0.73 -8.58
N LEU A 9 12.99 1.50 -7.61
CA LEU A 9 12.72 1.24 -6.19
C LEU A 9 11.21 1.27 -5.90
N ASP A 10 10.48 2.23 -6.49
CA ASP A 10 9.03 2.36 -6.32
C ASP A 10 8.26 1.18 -6.94
N GLU A 11 8.69 0.72 -8.11
CA GLU A 11 8.12 -0.49 -8.72
C GLU A 11 8.40 -1.75 -7.88
N GLN A 12 9.58 -1.85 -7.25
CA GLN A 12 9.88 -2.95 -6.33
C GLN A 12 9.01 -2.90 -5.08
N LYS A 13 8.81 -1.71 -4.49
CA LYS A 13 7.85 -1.48 -3.38
C LYS A 13 6.43 -1.90 -3.79
N THR A 14 6.00 -1.49 -4.97
CA THR A 14 4.69 -1.82 -5.54
C THR A 14 4.49 -3.33 -5.67
N LEU A 15 5.47 -4.03 -6.23
CA LEU A 15 5.42 -5.48 -6.42
C LEU A 15 5.32 -6.23 -5.08
N LEU A 16 6.13 -5.85 -4.09
CA LEU A 16 6.13 -6.48 -2.77
C LEU A 16 4.82 -6.22 -2.01
N ALA A 17 4.33 -4.97 -2.03
CA ALA A 17 3.04 -4.64 -1.42
C ALA A 17 1.89 -5.43 -2.08
N LEU A 18 1.87 -5.52 -3.41
CA LEU A 18 0.85 -6.27 -4.14
C LEU A 18 0.87 -7.76 -3.79
N TRP A 19 2.04 -8.38 -3.70
CA TRP A 19 2.16 -9.79 -3.30
C TRP A 19 1.69 -10.01 -1.87
N CYS A 20 2.01 -9.10 -0.93
CA CYS A 20 1.53 -9.19 0.45
C CYS A 20 0.01 -9.03 0.52
N MET A 21 -0.55 -8.02 -0.14
CA MET A 21 -2.00 -7.80 -0.19
C MET A 21 -2.74 -8.92 -0.91
N GLY A 22 -2.16 -9.50 -1.96
CA GLY A 22 -2.69 -10.68 -2.65
C GLY A 22 -2.46 -12.00 -1.92
N ARG A 23 -1.79 -11.97 -0.75
CA ARG A 23 -1.40 -13.15 0.03
C ARG A 23 -0.64 -14.20 -0.78
N SER A 24 0.14 -13.73 -1.73
CA SER A 24 1.00 -14.59 -2.56
C SER A 24 2.29 -14.91 -1.79
N PRO A 25 2.75 -16.16 -1.79
CA PRO A 25 4.03 -16.50 -1.18
C PRO A 25 5.16 -15.67 -1.79
N LEU A 26 5.98 -15.04 -0.94
CA LEU A 26 7.18 -14.36 -1.38
C LEU A 26 8.27 -15.39 -1.64
N MET A 27 8.68 -15.53 -2.90
CA MET A 27 9.77 -16.40 -3.33
C MET A 27 10.86 -15.55 -3.98
N VAL A 28 12.02 -15.49 -3.33
CA VAL A 28 13.17 -14.76 -3.85
C VAL A 28 14.00 -15.70 -4.72
N GLY A 29 13.95 -15.49 -6.03
CA GLY A 29 14.72 -16.28 -7.02
C GLY A 29 16.09 -15.69 -7.38
N GLY A 30 16.49 -14.60 -6.74
CA GLY A 30 17.77 -13.92 -7.00
C GLY A 30 18.91 -14.42 -6.13
N ASP A 31 20.14 -14.10 -6.53
CA ASP A 31 21.33 -14.30 -5.72
C ASP A 31 21.42 -13.15 -4.70
N LEU A 32 20.99 -13.41 -3.45
CA LEU A 32 20.97 -12.39 -2.39
C LEU A 32 22.34 -11.76 -2.11
N PRO A 33 23.47 -12.50 -2.09
CA PRO A 33 24.78 -11.92 -1.87
C PRO A 33 25.19 -10.85 -2.91
N THR A 34 24.67 -10.91 -4.14
CA THR A 34 24.99 -9.95 -5.20
C THR A 34 23.89 -8.92 -5.42
N SER A 35 22.77 -9.01 -4.71
CA SER A 35 21.68 -8.04 -4.76
C SER A 35 22.10 -6.69 -4.15
N ASN A 36 21.55 -5.59 -4.67
CA ASN A 36 21.83 -4.27 -4.11
C ASN A 36 21.25 -4.10 -2.70
N SER A 37 21.79 -3.16 -1.94
CA SER A 37 21.42 -2.90 -0.54
C SER A 37 19.94 -2.56 -0.37
N ASP A 38 19.37 -1.82 -1.32
CA ASP A 38 17.98 -1.36 -1.25
C ASP A 38 17.01 -2.53 -1.45
N ALA A 39 17.30 -3.44 -2.39
CA ALA A 39 16.50 -4.66 -2.58
C ALA A 39 16.55 -5.55 -1.32
N ILE A 40 17.72 -5.70 -0.70
CA ILE A 40 17.85 -6.45 0.56
C ILE A 40 17.06 -5.77 1.68
N ALA A 41 17.18 -4.46 1.83
CA ALA A 41 16.44 -3.71 2.85
C ALA A 41 14.92 -3.81 2.66
N LEU A 42 14.43 -3.76 1.41
CA LEU A 42 13.01 -4.00 1.12
C LEU A 42 12.56 -5.40 1.52
N LEU A 43 13.34 -6.44 1.20
CA LEU A 43 13.02 -7.82 1.59
C LEU A 43 13.07 -8.06 3.10
N GLN A 44 13.84 -7.26 3.83
CA GLN A 44 13.93 -7.29 5.29
C GLN A 44 12.87 -6.44 5.99
N ASN A 45 12.05 -5.69 5.26
CA ASN A 45 11.00 -4.86 5.85
C ASN A 45 10.01 -5.73 6.65
N PRO A 46 9.83 -5.49 7.95
CA PRO A 46 8.95 -6.29 8.81
C PRO A 46 7.48 -6.27 8.37
N ALA A 47 7.03 -5.20 7.69
CA ALA A 47 5.68 -5.10 7.18
C ALA A 47 5.32 -6.20 6.16
N LEU A 48 6.30 -6.72 5.40
CA LEU A 48 6.05 -7.84 4.49
C LEU A 48 5.53 -9.07 5.25
N ARG A 49 6.22 -9.43 6.33
CA ARG A 49 5.82 -10.56 7.17
C ARG A 49 4.53 -10.28 7.91
N GLU A 50 4.40 -9.07 8.45
CA GLU A 50 3.22 -8.63 9.20
C GLU A 50 1.95 -8.77 8.37
N VAL A 51 1.93 -8.22 7.15
CA VAL A 51 0.75 -8.29 6.28
C VAL A 51 0.51 -9.69 5.74
N LEU A 52 1.56 -10.42 5.32
CA LEU A 52 1.39 -11.80 4.84
C LEU A 52 0.81 -12.75 5.89
N ALA A 53 1.27 -12.66 7.14
CA ALA A 53 0.84 -13.53 8.21
C ALA A 53 -0.46 -13.06 8.89
N GLY A 54 -0.66 -11.72 8.99
CA GLY A 54 -1.69 -11.08 9.80
C GLY A 54 -2.82 -10.42 9.00
N SER A 55 -2.93 -10.61 7.69
CA SER A 55 -4.04 -10.05 6.93
C SER A 55 -5.12 -11.07 6.58
N THR A 56 -6.38 -10.61 6.60
CA THR A 56 -7.56 -11.39 6.20
C THR A 56 -8.50 -10.52 5.37
N ASN A 57 -9.47 -11.14 4.69
CA ASN A 57 -10.44 -10.43 3.85
C ASN A 57 -9.81 -9.51 2.79
N ASN A 58 -8.63 -9.89 2.30
CA ASN A 58 -7.89 -9.12 1.31
C ASN A 58 -8.70 -9.01 0.02
N ARG A 59 -8.92 -7.78 -0.45
CA ARG A 59 -9.72 -7.53 -1.66
C ARG A 59 -9.40 -6.19 -2.28
N GLU A 60 -9.62 -6.09 -3.57
CA GLU A 60 -9.69 -4.80 -4.27
C GLU A 60 -11.00 -4.10 -3.88
N THR A 61 -10.91 -2.83 -3.50
CA THR A 61 -12.06 -2.02 -3.08
C THR A 61 -12.35 -0.86 -4.03
N VAL A 62 -11.32 -0.37 -4.72
CA VAL A 62 -11.44 0.72 -5.69
C VAL A 62 -10.61 0.40 -6.91
N ARG A 63 -11.16 0.67 -8.10
CA ARG A 63 -10.43 0.72 -9.37
C ARG A 63 -11.01 1.84 -10.23
N GLU A 64 -10.19 2.83 -10.53
CA GLU A 64 -10.57 3.99 -11.32
C GLU A 64 -9.59 4.21 -12.46
N ARG A 65 -10.11 4.39 -13.68
CA ARG A 65 -9.33 4.85 -14.83
C ARG A 65 -9.22 6.37 -14.78
N ILE A 66 -8.00 6.87 -14.77
CA ILE A 66 -7.73 8.31 -14.66
C ILE A 66 -7.35 8.88 -16.02
N PHE A 67 -7.97 10.01 -16.36
CA PHE A 67 -7.77 10.72 -17.59
C PHE A 67 -7.38 12.17 -17.31
N GLY A 68 -6.58 12.76 -18.19
CA GLY A 68 -6.32 14.21 -18.15
C GLY A 68 -7.59 15.01 -18.46
N LYS A 69 -8.46 14.44 -19.32
CA LYS A 69 -9.82 14.95 -19.59
C LYS A 69 -10.77 13.76 -19.57
N TRP A 70 -11.75 13.74 -18.68
CA TRP A 70 -12.62 12.59 -18.44
C TRP A 70 -13.44 12.12 -19.68
N TRP A 71 -13.60 12.99 -20.70
CA TRP A 71 -14.30 12.69 -21.94
C TRP A 71 -13.40 12.31 -23.12
N ASP A 72 -12.10 12.25 -22.93
CA ASP A 72 -11.11 12.03 -23.99
C ASP A 72 -10.19 10.87 -23.63
N GLU A 73 -10.50 9.70 -24.19
CA GLU A 73 -9.74 8.46 -23.99
C GLU A 73 -8.26 8.59 -24.37
N SER A 74 -7.90 9.49 -25.29
CA SER A 74 -6.52 9.74 -25.66
C SER A 74 -5.69 10.37 -24.54
N THR A 75 -6.36 10.87 -23.49
CA THR A 75 -5.73 11.46 -22.31
C THR A 75 -5.63 10.49 -21.13
N TYR A 76 -5.76 9.20 -21.36
CA TYR A 76 -5.60 8.17 -20.33
C TYR A 76 -4.20 8.25 -19.69
N ARG A 77 -4.17 8.31 -18.37
CA ARG A 77 -2.95 8.42 -17.57
C ARG A 77 -2.57 7.14 -16.86
N GLY A 78 -3.54 6.36 -16.42
CA GLY A 78 -3.32 5.14 -15.65
C GLY A 78 -4.56 4.74 -14.85
N GLU A 79 -4.40 3.72 -14.03
CA GLU A 79 -5.41 3.28 -13.07
C GLU A 79 -4.97 3.58 -11.64
N PHE A 80 -5.89 4.12 -10.85
CA PHE A 80 -5.78 4.21 -9.40
C PHE A 80 -6.53 3.01 -8.79
N ILE A 81 -5.82 2.21 -7.98
CA ILE A 81 -6.35 0.95 -7.46
C ILE A 81 -6.12 0.91 -5.96
N VAL A 82 -7.15 0.57 -5.20
CA VAL A 82 -7.05 0.37 -3.75
C VAL A 82 -7.36 -1.07 -3.38
N TRP A 83 -6.45 -1.69 -2.64
CA TRP A 83 -6.66 -2.95 -1.96
C TRP A 83 -6.76 -2.71 -0.47
N SER A 84 -7.66 -3.41 0.21
CA SER A 84 -7.79 -3.40 1.67
C SER A 84 -7.79 -4.80 2.25
N ALA A 85 -7.43 -4.89 3.52
CA ALA A 85 -7.50 -6.12 4.31
C ALA A 85 -7.74 -5.77 5.78
N ASP A 86 -8.32 -6.71 6.53
CA ASP A 86 -8.41 -6.60 7.98
C ASP A 86 -7.10 -7.09 8.60
N ALA A 87 -6.63 -6.42 9.66
CA ALA A 87 -5.48 -6.84 10.43
C ALA A 87 -5.91 -7.84 11.52
N ALA A 88 -5.42 -9.06 11.42
CA ALA A 88 -5.75 -10.17 12.31
C ALA A 88 -4.47 -10.73 12.97
N ASP A 89 -4.63 -11.47 14.04
CA ASP A 89 -3.53 -12.22 14.63
C ASP A 89 -3.06 -13.33 13.68
N TRP A 90 -1.78 -13.67 13.77
CA TRP A 90 -1.19 -14.70 12.93
C TRP A 90 -1.72 -16.08 13.25
N ALA A 91 -1.62 -16.99 12.30
CA ALA A 91 -2.14 -18.36 12.46
C ALA A 91 -1.47 -19.16 13.60
N ASP A 92 -0.26 -18.78 14.00
CA ASP A 92 0.47 -19.38 15.13
C ASP A 92 0.11 -18.76 16.49
N GLY A 93 -0.85 -17.83 16.53
CA GLY A 93 -1.27 -17.10 17.72
C GLY A 93 -0.44 -15.87 18.06
N THR A 94 0.54 -15.51 17.23
CA THR A 94 1.27 -14.23 17.38
C THR A 94 0.31 -13.08 17.16
N ARG A 95 0.28 -12.12 18.10
CA ARG A 95 -0.56 -10.93 17.97
C ARG A 95 0.02 -9.99 16.91
N SER A 96 -0.82 -9.58 15.97
CA SER A 96 -0.49 -8.56 14.98
C SER A 96 -0.19 -7.22 15.66
N ALA A 97 0.79 -6.50 15.16
CA ALA A 97 1.08 -5.13 15.59
C ALA A 97 -0.10 -4.18 15.35
N HIS A 98 -0.93 -4.49 14.36
CA HIS A 98 -2.11 -3.73 13.93
C HIS A 98 -3.44 -4.45 14.23
N HIS A 99 -3.45 -5.30 15.27
CA HIS A 99 -4.62 -6.12 15.65
C HIS A 99 -5.91 -5.29 15.76
N GLY A 100 -6.93 -5.69 15.03
CA GLY A 100 -8.23 -5.00 14.98
C GLY A 100 -8.25 -3.73 14.12
N GLY A 101 -7.15 -3.42 13.44
CA GLY A 101 -7.04 -2.38 12.42
C GLY A 101 -7.21 -2.94 11.01
N HIS A 102 -6.73 -2.17 10.04
CA HIS A 102 -6.79 -2.52 8.61
C HIS A 102 -5.48 -2.21 7.91
N TYR A 103 -5.23 -2.91 6.81
CA TYR A 103 -4.18 -2.58 5.85
C TYR A 103 -4.81 -2.02 4.57
N ALA A 104 -4.15 -1.03 3.97
CA ALA A 104 -4.52 -0.52 2.66
C ALA A 104 -3.28 -0.30 1.79
N ALA A 105 -3.38 -0.69 0.52
CA ALA A 105 -2.40 -0.41 -0.50
C ALA A 105 -3.07 0.37 -1.64
N LEU A 106 -2.55 1.57 -1.90
CA LEU A 106 -3.06 2.49 -2.91
C LEU A 106 -2.04 2.53 -4.05
N PHE A 107 -2.38 1.92 -5.17
CA PHE A 107 -1.51 1.73 -6.33
C PHE A 107 -1.81 2.74 -7.43
N TRP A 108 -0.77 3.19 -8.11
CA TRP A 108 -0.86 3.98 -9.33
C TRP A 108 -0.11 3.31 -10.48
N THR A 109 -0.77 3.11 -11.62
CA THR A 109 -0.16 2.46 -12.79
C THR A 109 0.38 3.43 -13.83
N GLY A 110 0.17 4.73 -13.64
CA GLY A 110 0.65 5.74 -14.58
C GLY A 110 2.14 6.04 -14.45
N SER A 111 2.69 6.67 -15.49
CA SER A 111 4.11 7.02 -15.59
C SER A 111 4.46 8.41 -15.04
N ASP A 112 3.50 9.09 -14.46
CA ASP A 112 3.64 10.37 -13.77
C ASP A 112 3.26 10.22 -12.29
N THR A 113 3.50 11.26 -11.50
CA THR A 113 3.07 11.30 -10.10
C THR A 113 1.55 11.50 -10.02
N TYR A 114 0.89 10.77 -9.12
CA TYR A 114 -0.54 10.89 -8.86
C TYR A 114 -0.80 11.50 -7.48
N GLU A 115 -1.52 12.61 -7.47
CA GLU A 115 -2.01 13.23 -6.24
C GLU A 115 -3.38 12.65 -5.89
N ILE A 116 -3.47 12.00 -4.72
CA ILE A 116 -4.74 11.49 -4.20
C ILE A 116 -5.51 12.69 -3.65
N GLY A 117 -6.56 13.08 -4.38
CA GLY A 117 -7.51 14.07 -3.90
C GLY A 117 -8.34 13.55 -2.72
N ARG A 118 -9.31 14.35 -2.25
CA ARG A 118 -10.21 13.98 -1.15
C ARG A 118 -11.23 12.89 -1.48
N ASN A 119 -10.95 12.06 -2.47
CA ASN A 119 -11.91 11.09 -3.01
C ASN A 119 -11.90 9.75 -2.27
N ILE A 120 -10.82 9.44 -1.54
CA ILE A 120 -10.70 8.17 -0.83
C ILE A 120 -11.14 8.36 0.61
N GLN A 121 -12.42 8.08 0.85
CA GLN A 121 -12.97 8.10 2.20
C GLN A 121 -12.45 6.90 3.01
N LEU A 122 -12.07 7.14 4.25
CA LEU A 122 -11.61 6.10 5.18
C LEU A 122 -12.64 4.95 5.28
N GLN A 123 -13.92 5.29 5.29
CA GLN A 123 -15.01 4.28 5.35
C GLN A 123 -15.04 3.30 4.19
N SER A 124 -14.48 3.62 3.03
CA SER A 124 -14.38 2.68 1.89
C SER A 124 -13.35 1.56 2.16
N ILE A 125 -12.45 1.77 3.11
CA ILE A 125 -11.41 0.84 3.53
C ILE A 125 -11.83 0.10 4.79
N VAL A 126 -12.20 0.82 5.86
CA VAL A 126 -12.49 0.26 7.19
C VAL A 126 -13.98 0.00 7.44
N GLY A 127 -14.85 0.29 6.47
CA GLY A 127 -16.29 0.11 6.61
C GLY A 127 -16.98 1.16 7.49
N LEU A 128 -18.17 0.82 8.01
CA LEU A 128 -19.03 1.75 8.76
C LEU A 128 -18.43 2.21 10.10
N ASP A 129 -17.45 1.48 10.62
CA ASP A 129 -16.77 1.80 11.89
C ASP A 129 -15.94 3.08 11.81
N ALA A 130 -15.61 3.55 10.60
CA ALA A 130 -14.90 4.82 10.40
C ALA A 130 -15.53 6.03 11.10
N ARG A 131 -16.81 5.99 11.42
CA ARG A 131 -17.58 7.14 11.90
C ARG A 131 -17.35 7.48 13.38
N ASN A 132 -17.09 6.47 14.19
CA ASN A 132 -17.15 6.59 15.66
C ASN A 132 -15.79 6.45 16.34
N ASP A 133 -14.76 6.02 15.62
CA ASP A 133 -13.47 5.71 16.20
C ASP A 133 -12.39 6.71 15.81
N ASP A 134 -11.43 6.82 16.69
CA ASP A 134 -10.22 7.59 16.43
C ASP A 134 -9.22 6.69 15.71
N TRP A 135 -8.92 7.02 14.46
CA TRP A 135 -8.02 6.25 13.59
C TRP A 135 -6.67 6.94 13.46
N THR A 136 -5.63 6.16 13.41
CA THR A 136 -4.28 6.61 13.05
C THR A 136 -3.80 5.88 11.81
N LEU A 137 -2.91 6.53 11.06
CA LEU A 137 -2.29 5.98 9.87
C LEU A 137 -0.80 5.80 10.12
N ALA A 138 -0.27 4.63 9.77
CA ALA A 138 1.16 4.33 9.76
C ALA A 138 1.59 3.92 8.36
N ASP A 139 2.68 4.52 7.85
CA ASP A 139 3.31 4.10 6.61
C ASP A 139 4.10 2.81 6.83
N LEU A 140 3.77 1.74 6.10
CA LEU A 140 4.43 0.44 6.20
C LEU A 140 5.81 0.41 5.53
N TYR A 141 6.13 1.43 4.74
CA TYR A 141 7.45 1.64 4.16
C TYR A 141 8.25 2.78 4.81
N ALA A 142 7.84 3.25 6.00
CA ALA A 142 8.51 4.36 6.68
C ALA A 142 10.03 4.16 6.85
N ASP A 143 10.45 2.92 7.12
CA ASP A 143 11.87 2.55 7.29
C ASP A 143 12.50 1.93 6.03
N ALA A 144 11.78 1.91 4.91
CA ALA A 144 12.28 1.38 3.65
C ALA A 144 13.21 2.39 2.94
N PRO A 145 14.11 1.94 2.05
CA PRO A 145 14.92 2.84 1.24
C PRO A 145 14.07 3.78 0.38
N GLY A 146 14.60 4.97 0.10
CA GLY A 146 13.98 6.02 -0.71
C GLY A 146 13.33 7.12 0.13
N GLU A 147 12.63 8.02 -0.54
CA GLU A 147 11.94 9.12 0.13
C GLU A 147 10.75 8.61 0.95
N PRO A 148 10.48 9.19 2.14
CA PRO A 148 9.29 8.89 2.91
C PRO A 148 8.01 9.16 2.11
N ALA A 149 7.00 8.32 2.30
CA ALA A 149 5.72 8.51 1.65
C ALA A 149 5.03 9.79 2.16
N ASP A 150 4.54 10.62 1.23
CA ASP A 150 3.64 11.72 1.58
C ASP A 150 2.21 11.16 1.63
N VAL A 151 1.82 10.65 2.81
CA VAL A 151 0.49 10.09 3.04
C VAL A 151 -0.06 10.58 4.37
N ARG A 152 -1.32 11.00 4.39
CA ARG A 152 -1.97 11.61 5.56
C ARG A 152 -3.42 11.13 5.68
N LEU A 153 -3.89 11.14 6.93
CA LEU A 153 -5.30 10.97 7.26
C LEU A 153 -5.85 12.34 7.65
N GLU A 154 -6.77 12.88 6.87
CA GLU A 154 -7.36 14.21 7.06
C GLU A 154 -8.85 14.11 7.38
N GLY A 155 -9.40 15.16 8.01
CA GLY A 155 -10.81 15.23 8.38
C GLY A 155 -11.14 14.56 9.70
N VAL A 156 -12.44 14.48 10.01
CA VAL A 156 -12.96 13.91 11.26
C VAL A 156 -14.18 13.02 10.99
N GLY A 157 -14.37 12.00 11.80
CA GLY A 157 -15.54 11.12 11.71
C GLY A 157 -15.71 10.49 10.33
N ALA A 158 -16.92 10.60 9.78
CA ALA A 158 -17.25 10.00 8.47
C ALA A 158 -16.59 10.70 7.28
N ASP A 159 -16.13 11.93 7.46
CA ASP A 159 -15.50 12.74 6.40
C ASP A 159 -13.96 12.56 6.35
N ARG A 160 -13.43 11.59 7.09
CA ARG A 160 -12.00 11.26 7.02
C ARG A 160 -11.63 10.73 5.64
N VAL A 161 -10.53 11.26 5.11
CA VAL A 161 -9.98 10.90 3.81
C VAL A 161 -8.50 10.58 3.92
N ILE A 162 -8.02 9.68 3.08
CA ILE A 162 -6.59 9.48 2.87
C ILE A 162 -6.17 10.39 1.73
N THR A 163 -5.18 11.23 1.99
CA THR A 163 -4.54 12.12 1.01
C THR A 163 -3.06 11.78 0.87
N GLY A 164 -2.46 12.13 -0.23
CA GLY A 164 -1.05 11.90 -0.44
C GLY A 164 -0.64 11.88 -1.90
N THR A 165 0.61 11.53 -2.12
CA THR A 165 1.23 11.52 -3.45
C THR A 165 1.84 10.16 -3.73
N ILE A 166 1.44 9.54 -4.86
CA ILE A 166 1.97 8.25 -5.30
C ILE A 166 2.96 8.50 -6.45
N PRO A 167 4.21 8.00 -6.36
CA PRO A 167 5.17 8.12 -7.45
C PRO A 167 4.74 7.30 -8.68
N PRO A 168 5.37 7.51 -9.85
CA PRO A 168 5.11 6.72 -11.05
C PRO A 168 5.24 5.22 -10.77
N HIS A 169 4.24 4.43 -11.18
CA HIS A 169 4.14 2.98 -10.95
C HIS A 169 4.29 2.57 -9.48
N GLY A 170 3.98 3.51 -8.56
CA GLY A 170 4.24 3.40 -7.13
C GLY A 170 3.06 2.92 -6.32
N VAL A 171 3.27 2.89 -5.01
CA VAL A 171 2.28 2.52 -4.00
C VAL A 171 2.45 3.35 -2.73
N LEU A 172 1.32 3.73 -2.11
CA LEU A 172 1.25 4.06 -0.68
C LEU A 172 0.70 2.83 0.05
N TRP A 173 1.47 2.30 0.99
CA TRP A 173 1.09 1.10 1.73
C TRP A 173 1.04 1.40 3.22
N VAL A 174 -0.15 1.34 3.79
CA VAL A 174 -0.42 1.86 5.13
C VAL A 174 -1.16 0.86 6.01
N ALA A 175 -0.95 0.99 7.31
CA ALA A 175 -1.82 0.43 8.33
C ALA A 175 -2.71 1.53 8.91
N LEU A 176 -3.93 1.16 9.24
CA LEU A 176 -4.95 2.00 9.85
C LEU A 176 -5.30 1.37 11.19
N ASP A 177 -4.92 2.02 12.28
CA ASP A 177 -5.10 1.53 13.64
C ASP A 177 -6.20 2.31 14.36
N ARG A 178 -7.02 1.57 15.11
CA ARG A 178 -8.05 2.10 15.99
C ARG A 178 -7.42 2.49 17.32
N ARG A 179 -7.66 3.70 17.80
CA ARG A 179 -7.26 4.17 19.13
C ARG A 179 -8.27 3.86 20.19
#